data_37ca82ed6559f4333d5e29854da85396
#
_entry.id   37ca82ed6559f4333d5e29854da85396
#
_cell.length_a   1.000
_cell.length_b   1.000
_cell.length_c   1.000
_cell.angle_alpha   90.00
_cell.angle_beta   90.00
_cell.angle_gamma   90.00
#
_symmetry.space_group_name_H-M   'P 1'
#
loop_
_entity.id
_entity.type
_entity.pdbx_description
1 polymer ?
#
loop_
_entity_poly.entity_id
_entity_poly.type
_entity_poly.pdbx_seq_one_letter_code
_entity_poly.pdbx_strand_id
1 'polypeptide(L)'
;MSDGSLSQDELDALLNESEDDMPGSAMGDAFGAMPMSGGGSALSSGEITAFTDLLNTSASNAGSAVGGMIGKDVTIANPKMEVISGADIVKQLAPQVVEIVMDYESGSVGSHSYILDTDLAKTIAGLTMGQDDVELNDMTLGAVSEAMNVLSGN
;
A
#
# COMPACT_ATOMS: atom_id res chain seq x y z
N MET A 1 7.61 49.32 -16.24
CA MET A 1 7.59 47.99 -15.60
C MET A 1 6.34 47.34 -16.10
N SER A 2 6.48 46.46 -17.13
CA SER A 2 5.35 45.76 -17.70
C SER A 2 5.01 44.58 -16.79
N ASP A 3 3.79 44.59 -16.29
CA ASP A 3 3.21 43.47 -15.59
C ASP A 3 3.09 42.29 -16.55
N GLY A 4 3.79 41.18 -16.26
CA GLY A 4 3.84 39.97 -17.06
C GLY A 4 2.64 39.05 -16.83
N SER A 5 1.45 39.59 -16.67
CA SER A 5 0.23 38.77 -16.65
C SER A 5 -0.34 38.65 -18.05
N LEU A 6 -0.43 37.44 -18.55
CA LEU A 6 -1.09 37.12 -19.82
C LEU A 6 -2.56 37.54 -19.75
N SER A 7 -3.05 38.14 -20.83
CA SER A 7 -4.45 38.52 -20.95
C SER A 7 -5.32 37.25 -21.14
N GLN A 8 -6.60 37.36 -20.83
CA GLN A 8 -7.55 36.24 -20.99
C GLN A 8 -7.59 35.75 -22.45
N ASP A 9 -7.44 36.67 -23.42
CA ASP A 9 -7.42 36.34 -24.85
C ASP A 9 -6.13 35.59 -25.26
N GLU A 10 -4.99 35.87 -24.60
CA GLU A 10 -3.74 35.10 -24.82
C GLU A 10 -3.78 33.71 -24.20
N LEU A 11 -4.48 33.54 -23.09
CA LEU A 11 -4.73 32.25 -22.45
C LEU A 11 -5.67 31.40 -23.32
N ASP A 12 -6.75 31.98 -23.85
CA ASP A 12 -7.69 31.29 -24.73
C ASP A 12 -7.05 30.90 -26.07
N ALA A 13 -6.14 31.75 -26.60
CA ALA A 13 -5.38 31.41 -27.81
C ALA A 13 -4.42 30.22 -27.59
N LEU A 14 -3.73 30.18 -26.45
CA LEU A 14 -2.83 29.07 -26.07
C LEU A 14 -3.59 27.76 -25.85
N LEU A 15 -4.79 27.82 -25.31
CA LEU A 15 -5.65 26.64 -25.11
C LEU A 15 -6.21 26.11 -26.43
N ASN A 16 -6.52 27.00 -27.39
CA ASN A 16 -7.07 26.61 -28.69
C ASN A 16 -5.99 26.19 -29.71
N GLU A 17 -4.74 26.62 -29.55
CA GLU A 17 -3.62 26.26 -30.44
C GLU A 17 -3.07 24.86 -30.16
N SER A 18 -3.46 24.22 -29.05
CA SER A 18 -3.04 22.86 -28.68
C SER A 18 -3.91 21.76 -29.28
N GLU A 19 -4.99 22.07 -30.02
CA GLU A 19 -5.88 21.05 -30.58
C GLU A 19 -5.67 20.71 -32.05
N ASP A 20 -4.87 21.47 -32.81
CA ASP A 20 -4.88 21.32 -34.28
C ASP A 20 -3.56 20.94 -34.98
N ASP A 21 -2.47 20.65 -34.28
CA ASP A 21 -1.20 20.30 -34.94
C ASP A 21 -0.34 19.24 -34.26
N MET A 22 -0.89 18.03 -34.13
CA MET A 22 -0.09 16.83 -33.85
C MET A 22 -0.40 15.76 -34.89
N PRO A 23 0.58 15.36 -35.77
CA PRO A 23 0.43 14.20 -36.64
C PRO A 23 0.37 12.94 -35.80
N GLY A 24 -0.65 12.12 -36.02
CA GLY A 24 -0.99 10.88 -35.37
C GLY A 24 0.19 10.07 -34.85
N SER A 25 0.45 10.14 -33.58
CA SER A 25 1.27 9.20 -32.85
C SER A 25 0.38 8.39 -31.94
N ALA A 26 0.42 7.08 -32.13
CA ALA A 26 -0.32 6.06 -31.41
C ALA A 26 0.07 5.98 -29.92
N MET A 27 -0.15 7.04 -29.16
CA MET A 27 -0.03 7.07 -27.69
C MET A 27 -1.26 7.65 -26.99
N GLY A 28 -2.35 7.91 -27.74
CA GLY A 28 -3.60 8.49 -27.22
C GLY A 28 -4.55 7.50 -26.57
N ASP A 29 -4.32 6.19 -26.66
CA ASP A 29 -5.26 5.17 -26.12
C ASP A 29 -4.88 4.59 -24.74
N ALA A 30 -3.78 5.04 -24.14
CA ALA A 30 -3.38 4.52 -22.82
C ALA A 30 -3.99 5.31 -21.63
N PHE A 31 -4.57 6.50 -21.86
CA PHE A 31 -5.20 7.32 -20.81
C PHE A 31 -6.66 7.66 -21.08
N GLY A 32 -7.24 7.13 -22.16
CA GLY A 32 -8.63 7.32 -22.54
C GLY A 32 -9.58 6.42 -21.78
N ALA A 33 -10.42 7.04 -20.95
CA ALA A 33 -11.61 6.45 -20.33
C ALA A 33 -11.34 5.26 -19.38
N MET A 34 -10.87 5.55 -18.20
CA MET A 34 -11.19 4.69 -17.06
C MET A 34 -12.72 4.69 -16.90
N PRO A 35 -13.42 3.58 -17.13
CA PRO A 35 -14.82 3.51 -16.79
C PRO A 35 -14.91 3.58 -15.25
N MET A 36 -15.44 4.70 -14.73
CA MET A 36 -15.90 4.81 -13.35
C MET A 36 -17.14 3.93 -13.19
N SER A 37 -16.98 2.64 -13.37
CA SER A 37 -17.95 1.63 -13.00
C SER A 37 -17.46 1.00 -11.72
N GLY A 38 -18.23 1.11 -10.65
CA GLY A 38 -17.91 0.62 -9.30
C GLY A 38 -17.61 -0.89 -9.28
N GLY A 39 -16.39 -1.20 -9.50
CA GLY A 39 -15.75 -2.49 -9.37
C GLY A 39 -14.26 -2.22 -9.55
N GLY A 40 -13.44 -2.52 -8.56
CA GLY A 40 -12.01 -2.23 -8.56
C GLY A 40 -11.39 -2.54 -9.91
N SER A 41 -10.66 -1.59 -10.45
CA SER A 41 -9.88 -1.78 -11.68
C SER A 41 -8.97 -2.99 -11.46
N ALA A 42 -9.27 -4.09 -12.15
CA ALA A 42 -8.44 -5.28 -12.06
C ALA A 42 -7.07 -4.92 -12.59
N LEU A 43 -6.03 -5.05 -11.75
CA LEU A 43 -4.66 -4.88 -12.18
C LEU A 43 -4.35 -5.85 -13.31
N SER A 44 -3.57 -5.42 -14.27
CA SER A 44 -3.05 -6.30 -15.32
C SER A 44 -2.09 -7.33 -14.74
N SER A 45 -1.90 -8.44 -15.43
CA SER A 45 -0.94 -9.47 -15.03
C SER A 45 0.50 -8.93 -14.88
N GLY A 46 0.88 -7.95 -15.70
CA GLY A 46 2.18 -7.28 -15.61
C GLY A 46 2.32 -6.46 -14.33
N GLU A 47 1.29 -5.72 -13.93
CA GLU A 47 1.27 -4.95 -12.68
C GLU A 47 1.30 -5.87 -11.46
N ILE A 48 0.54 -6.97 -11.48
CA ILE A 48 0.57 -7.99 -10.42
C ILE A 48 1.97 -8.59 -10.28
N THR A 49 2.63 -8.91 -11.39
CA THR A 49 3.99 -9.45 -11.36
C THR A 49 4.98 -8.44 -10.79
N ALA A 50 4.96 -7.20 -11.30
CA ALA A 50 5.86 -6.15 -10.83
C ALA A 50 5.67 -5.87 -9.32
N PHE A 51 4.43 -5.87 -8.85
CA PHE A 51 4.13 -5.67 -7.43
C PHE A 51 4.57 -6.88 -6.58
N THR A 52 4.41 -8.11 -7.09
CA THR A 52 4.89 -9.32 -6.42
C THR A 52 6.42 -9.32 -6.28
N ASP A 53 7.16 -8.89 -7.29
CA ASP A 53 8.61 -8.77 -7.25
C ASP A 53 9.07 -7.71 -6.24
N LEU A 54 8.36 -6.58 -6.18
CA LEU A 54 8.58 -5.57 -5.16
C LEU A 54 8.34 -6.13 -3.74
N LEU A 55 7.23 -6.84 -3.54
CA LEU A 55 6.91 -7.48 -2.27
C LEU A 55 7.99 -8.50 -1.85
N ASN A 56 8.51 -9.30 -2.78
CA ASN A 56 9.59 -10.26 -2.50
C ASN A 56 10.86 -9.55 -2.00
N THR A 57 11.21 -8.44 -2.62
CA THR A 57 12.38 -7.63 -2.24
C THR A 57 12.17 -6.98 -0.87
N SER A 58 11.01 -6.36 -0.66
CA SER A 58 10.66 -5.71 0.60
C SER A 58 10.52 -6.70 1.76
N ALA A 59 9.98 -7.89 1.51
CA ALA A 59 9.80 -8.93 2.52
C ALA A 59 11.12 -9.35 3.18
N SER A 60 12.21 -9.44 2.39
CA SER A 60 13.53 -9.77 2.92
C SER A 60 14.06 -8.70 3.88
N ASN A 61 13.90 -7.42 3.50
CA ASN A 61 14.34 -6.28 4.32
C ASN A 61 13.49 -6.18 5.58
N ALA A 62 12.17 -6.30 5.44
CA ALA A 62 11.22 -6.25 6.55
C ALA A 62 11.46 -7.39 7.56
N GLY A 63 11.72 -8.61 7.07
CA GLY A 63 12.08 -9.73 7.94
C GLY A 63 13.33 -9.45 8.77
N SER A 64 14.37 -8.89 8.15
CA SER A 64 15.60 -8.52 8.83
C SER A 64 15.39 -7.42 9.89
N ALA A 65 14.58 -6.40 9.58
CA ALA A 65 14.28 -5.30 10.50
C ALA A 65 13.48 -5.76 11.72
N VAL A 66 12.43 -6.54 11.50
CA VAL A 66 11.63 -7.13 12.59
C VAL A 66 12.50 -8.10 13.42
N GLY A 67 13.31 -8.93 12.77
CA GLY A 67 14.25 -9.85 13.43
C GLY A 67 15.23 -9.13 14.35
N GLY A 68 15.78 -7.98 13.89
CA GLY A 68 16.64 -7.13 14.71
C GLY A 68 15.92 -6.56 15.95
N MET A 69 14.65 -6.20 15.81
CA MET A 69 13.86 -5.67 16.93
C MET A 69 13.55 -6.73 17.99
N ILE A 70 13.18 -7.94 17.57
CA ILE A 70 12.77 -9.01 18.50
C ILE A 70 13.90 -9.96 18.90
N GLY A 71 15.10 -9.75 18.37
CA GLY A 71 16.28 -10.59 18.66
C GLY A 71 16.18 -12.04 18.15
N LYS A 72 15.48 -12.25 17.05
CA LYS A 72 15.26 -13.57 16.42
C LYS A 72 15.45 -13.47 14.92
N ASP A 73 15.79 -14.59 14.29
CA ASP A 73 15.77 -14.68 12.84
C ASP A 73 14.32 -14.73 12.34
N VAL A 74 13.93 -13.75 11.55
CA VAL A 74 12.61 -13.65 10.93
C VAL A 74 12.74 -13.75 9.41
N THR A 75 11.96 -14.63 8.82
CA THR A 75 11.87 -14.77 7.36
C THR A 75 10.42 -14.58 6.93
N ILE A 76 10.20 -13.60 6.06
CA ILE A 76 8.92 -13.42 5.36
C ILE A 76 9.09 -14.06 3.98
N ALA A 77 8.40 -15.15 3.73
CA ALA A 77 8.57 -15.95 2.52
C ALA A 77 7.26 -16.09 1.74
N ASN A 78 7.40 -16.25 0.42
CA ASN A 78 6.31 -16.54 -0.49
C ASN A 78 5.16 -15.50 -0.45
N PRO A 79 5.44 -14.19 -0.53
CA PRO A 79 4.38 -13.20 -0.62
C PRO A 79 3.54 -13.46 -1.88
N LYS A 80 2.23 -13.28 -1.77
CA LYS A 80 1.28 -13.40 -2.88
C LYS A 80 0.47 -12.12 -2.96
N MET A 81 0.16 -11.72 -4.18
CA MET A 81 -0.74 -10.62 -4.44
C MET A 81 -2.03 -11.13 -5.08
N GLU A 82 -3.15 -10.69 -4.55
CA GLU A 82 -4.47 -10.96 -5.10
C GLU A 82 -5.29 -9.66 -5.08
N VAL A 83 -6.11 -9.46 -6.12
CA VAL A 83 -7.10 -8.38 -6.17
C VAL A 83 -8.46 -9.01 -5.91
N ILE A 84 -9.02 -8.74 -4.76
CA ILE A 84 -10.29 -9.31 -4.32
C ILE A 84 -11.23 -8.21 -3.81
N SER A 85 -12.53 -8.49 -3.79
CA SER A 85 -13.50 -7.55 -3.23
C SER A 85 -13.43 -7.52 -1.70
N GLY A 86 -13.79 -6.41 -1.08
CA GLY A 86 -13.87 -6.33 0.39
C GLY A 86 -14.79 -7.39 1.01
N ALA A 87 -15.89 -7.76 0.33
CA ALA A 87 -16.78 -8.81 0.78
C ALA A 87 -16.13 -10.21 0.76
N ASP A 88 -15.18 -10.44 -0.14
CA ASP A 88 -14.45 -11.71 -0.24
C ASP A 88 -13.27 -11.76 0.74
N ILE A 89 -12.65 -10.62 1.07
CA ILE A 89 -11.69 -10.52 2.18
C ILE A 89 -12.33 -11.02 3.46
N VAL A 90 -13.49 -10.48 3.84
CA VAL A 90 -14.18 -10.83 5.10
C VAL A 90 -14.47 -12.34 5.20
N LYS A 91 -14.73 -13.01 4.07
CA LYS A 91 -14.97 -14.47 4.05
C LYS A 91 -13.71 -15.30 4.32
N GLN A 92 -12.53 -14.73 4.05
CA GLN A 92 -11.25 -15.40 4.22
C GLN A 92 -10.61 -15.18 5.59
N LEU A 93 -11.09 -14.17 6.34
CA LEU A 93 -10.57 -13.85 7.66
C LEU A 93 -11.04 -14.85 8.72
N ALA A 94 -10.18 -15.06 9.72
CA ALA A 94 -10.55 -15.75 10.94
C ALA A 94 -11.67 -14.99 11.69
N PRO A 95 -12.44 -15.66 12.56
CA PRO A 95 -13.52 -15.01 13.33
C PRO A 95 -13.05 -13.83 14.19
N GLN A 96 -11.79 -13.83 14.60
CA GLN A 96 -11.13 -12.77 15.33
C GLN A 96 -9.78 -12.49 14.70
N VAL A 97 -9.53 -11.21 14.41
CA VAL A 97 -8.27 -10.73 13.85
C VAL A 97 -7.84 -9.46 14.58
N VAL A 98 -6.56 -9.15 14.51
CA VAL A 98 -6.00 -7.85 14.88
C VAL A 98 -5.74 -7.08 13.60
N GLU A 99 -6.35 -5.91 13.48
CA GLU A 99 -6.12 -4.98 12.37
C GLU A 99 -5.32 -3.79 12.85
N ILE A 100 -4.25 -3.46 12.14
CA ILE A 100 -3.46 -2.25 12.32
C ILE A 100 -3.59 -1.40 11.08
N VAL A 101 -4.25 -0.26 11.19
CA VAL A 101 -4.46 0.70 10.10
C VAL A 101 -3.35 1.73 10.14
N MET A 102 -2.75 2.00 8.99
CA MET A 102 -1.69 2.99 8.81
C MET A 102 -2.06 3.95 7.69
N ASP A 103 -1.97 5.24 7.98
CA ASP A 103 -2.21 6.31 7.01
C ASP A 103 -0.89 6.74 6.36
N TYR A 104 -0.91 7.04 5.07
CA TYR A 104 0.23 7.63 4.39
C TYR A 104 0.32 9.13 4.71
N GLU A 105 1.46 9.56 5.27
CA GLU A 105 1.69 10.98 5.56
C GLU A 105 2.13 11.78 4.32
N SER A 106 2.81 11.13 3.37
CA SER A 106 3.30 11.75 2.15
C SER A 106 3.54 10.74 1.04
N GLY A 107 3.56 11.20 -0.21
CA GLY A 107 3.86 10.38 -1.38
C GLY A 107 2.67 9.59 -1.94
N SER A 108 1.74 9.20 -1.11
CA SER A 108 0.48 8.52 -1.48
C SER A 108 -0.66 9.06 -0.65
N VAL A 109 -1.89 8.88 -1.14
CA VAL A 109 -3.11 9.24 -0.42
C VAL A 109 -3.87 7.96 -0.07
N GLY A 110 -4.30 7.84 1.19
CA GLY A 110 -5.07 6.71 1.67
C GLY A 110 -4.40 6.01 2.84
N SER A 111 -4.88 4.82 3.14
CA SER A 111 -4.41 3.99 4.22
C SER A 111 -4.18 2.56 3.73
N HIS A 112 -3.40 1.80 4.46
CA HIS A 112 -3.30 0.36 4.33
C HIS A 112 -3.47 -0.31 5.69
N SER A 113 -3.83 -1.58 5.70
CA SER A 113 -4.02 -2.34 6.94
C SER A 113 -3.17 -3.60 6.93
N TYR A 114 -2.59 -3.90 8.09
CA TYR A 114 -2.10 -5.24 8.40
C TYR A 114 -3.19 -5.99 9.14
N ILE A 115 -3.54 -7.18 8.67
CA ILE A 115 -4.52 -8.05 9.30
C ILE A 115 -3.81 -9.32 9.73
N LEU A 116 -3.78 -9.56 11.03
CA LEU A 116 -3.10 -10.68 11.67
C LEU A 116 -4.14 -11.56 12.37
N ASP A 117 -3.93 -12.87 12.35
CA ASP A 117 -4.64 -13.72 13.30
C ASP A 117 -4.19 -13.45 14.75
N THR A 118 -5.04 -13.79 15.71
CA THR A 118 -4.78 -13.46 17.11
C THR A 118 -3.55 -14.19 17.69
N ASP A 119 -3.23 -15.39 17.19
CA ASP A 119 -2.09 -16.18 17.67
C ASP A 119 -0.78 -15.57 17.17
N LEU A 120 -0.76 -15.12 15.90
CA LEU A 120 0.39 -14.39 15.36
C LEU A 120 0.60 -13.06 16.08
N ALA A 121 -0.47 -12.31 16.35
CA ALA A 121 -0.40 -11.06 17.10
C ALA A 121 0.16 -11.27 18.51
N LYS A 122 -0.30 -12.29 19.25
CA LYS A 122 0.26 -12.67 20.56
C LYS A 122 1.73 -13.05 20.47
N THR A 123 2.10 -13.81 19.45
CA THR A 123 3.51 -14.21 19.24
C THR A 123 4.40 -12.99 19.00
N ILE A 124 3.99 -12.07 18.14
CA ILE A 124 4.72 -10.82 17.87
C ILE A 124 4.84 -9.99 19.16
N ALA A 125 3.75 -9.81 19.90
CA ALA A 125 3.74 -9.05 21.15
C ALA A 125 4.69 -9.68 22.17
N GLY A 126 4.59 -11.00 22.39
CA GLY A 126 5.45 -11.72 23.32
C GLY A 126 6.93 -11.58 22.99
N LEU A 127 7.28 -11.78 21.72
CA LEU A 127 8.67 -11.62 21.26
C LEU A 127 9.17 -10.17 21.43
N THR A 128 8.35 -9.20 21.07
CA THR A 128 8.69 -7.77 21.23
C THR A 128 8.92 -7.38 22.68
N MET A 129 8.10 -7.91 23.59
CA MET A 129 8.16 -7.60 25.02
C MET A 129 9.10 -8.54 25.80
N GLY A 130 9.64 -9.58 25.15
CA GLY A 130 10.46 -10.60 25.83
C GLY A 130 9.66 -11.41 26.84
N GLN A 131 8.38 -11.67 26.58
CA GLN A 131 7.46 -12.39 27.43
C GLN A 131 6.87 -13.61 26.72
N ASP A 132 6.66 -14.69 27.44
CA ASP A 132 5.91 -15.85 26.97
C ASP A 132 4.43 -15.72 27.37
N ASP A 133 3.53 -16.35 26.60
CA ASP A 133 2.10 -16.47 26.92
C ASP A 133 1.38 -15.13 27.21
N VAL A 134 1.52 -14.16 26.31
CA VAL A 134 0.83 -12.88 26.42
C VAL A 134 -0.63 -12.96 25.95
N GLU A 135 -1.50 -12.23 26.67
CA GLU A 135 -2.87 -11.99 26.23
C GLU A 135 -3.00 -10.64 25.52
N LEU A 136 -3.92 -10.56 24.55
CA LEU A 136 -4.17 -9.32 23.84
C LEU A 136 -4.85 -8.29 24.76
N ASN A 137 -4.21 -7.17 24.94
CA ASN A 137 -4.66 -5.99 25.66
C ASN A 137 -3.97 -4.74 25.05
N ASP A 138 -4.29 -3.57 25.54
CA ASP A 138 -3.75 -2.30 24.99
C ASP A 138 -2.22 -2.27 24.92
N MET A 139 -1.54 -2.84 25.91
CA MET A 139 -0.08 -2.88 25.96
C MET A 139 0.50 -3.81 24.88
N THR A 140 -0.03 -5.03 24.78
CA THR A 140 0.40 -6.01 23.78
C THR A 140 0.03 -5.61 22.37
N LEU A 141 -1.14 -4.98 22.16
CA LEU A 141 -1.52 -4.39 20.87
C LEU A 141 -0.59 -3.23 20.48
N GLY A 142 -0.15 -2.42 21.45
CA GLY A 142 0.88 -1.40 21.23
C GLY A 142 2.20 -2.00 20.74
N ALA A 143 2.64 -3.12 21.31
CA ALA A 143 3.84 -3.83 20.88
C ALA A 143 3.71 -4.40 19.45
N VAL A 144 2.52 -4.93 19.09
CA VAL A 144 2.23 -5.37 17.72
C VAL A 144 2.27 -4.19 16.74
N SER A 145 1.66 -3.08 17.11
CA SER A 145 1.65 -1.86 16.29
C SER A 145 3.07 -1.35 16.02
N GLU A 146 3.94 -1.35 17.02
CA GLU A 146 5.35 -0.98 16.87
C GLU A 146 6.08 -1.91 15.88
N ALA A 147 5.86 -3.22 15.99
CA ALA A 147 6.42 -4.18 15.05
C ALA A 147 5.97 -3.94 13.61
N MET A 148 4.69 -3.60 13.39
CA MET A 148 4.18 -3.27 12.07
C MET A 148 4.71 -1.93 11.55
N ASN A 149 4.93 -0.95 12.41
CA ASN A 149 5.62 0.30 12.04
C ASN A 149 7.04 0.05 11.53
N VAL A 150 7.80 -0.80 12.23
CA VAL A 150 9.15 -1.20 11.80
C VAL A 150 9.10 -1.93 10.44
N LEU A 151 8.10 -2.78 10.24
CA LEU A 151 7.91 -3.51 8.98
C LEU A 151 7.55 -2.56 7.83
N SER A 152 6.73 -1.55 8.06
CA SER A 152 6.33 -0.55 7.06
C SER A 152 7.44 0.43 6.69
N GLY A 153 8.37 0.70 7.59
CA GLY A 153 9.45 1.66 7.41
C GLY A 153 10.62 1.13 6.55
N ASN A 154 10.55 -0.10 6.05
CA ASN A 154 11.60 -0.77 5.25
C ASN A 154 11.11 -1.14 3.81
#